data_ebcc8fb236e70d681f273141d3fc8511
#
_entry.id   ebcc8fb236e70d681f273141d3fc8511
#
_cell.length_a   1.000
_cell.length_b   1.000
_cell.length_c   1.000
_cell.angle_alpha   90.00
_cell.angle_beta   90.00
_cell.angle_gamma   90.00
#
_symmetry.space_group_name_H-M   'P 1'
#
loop_
_entity.id
_entity.type
_entity.pdbx_description
1 polymer ?
#
loop_
_entity_poly.entity_id
_entity_poly.type
_entity_poly.pdbx_seq_one_letter_code
_entity_poly.pdbx_strand_id
1 'polypeptide(L)'
;MLPDEPAQGRSAIEADLLATRAQIDARIEVLHHQRTRIDELVARVRSGEALSPLPIVLERFYDHLEGLVEDPATLPIIRTDQRMVLALAISGLIPASLGPFIEGLSDEDHRALVRMFTAFAKLDRNRYPGAYSDEERERVIEDFEKAEWAVLERNRSTALAMLRDLPSGGPGHLLWKRVARLSKIGYPEPDQRRVIDNLVRRLQADPEFGPVLEEKTGKD
;
A
#
# COMPACT_ATOMS: atom_id res chain seq x y z
N MET A 1 39.99 34.55 26.98
CA MET A 1 39.25 33.28 26.91
C MET A 1 38.39 33.34 25.63
N LEU A 2 38.93 32.84 24.50
CA LEU A 2 38.26 32.84 23.18
C LEU A 2 37.45 31.58 23.08
N PRO A 3 36.20 31.61 22.54
CA PRO A 3 35.35 30.46 22.48
C PRO A 3 35.79 29.46 21.40
N ASP A 4 35.52 28.17 21.66
CA ASP A 4 35.82 26.98 20.88
C ASP A 4 35.02 26.93 19.53
N GLU A 5 35.22 27.88 18.61
CA GLU A 5 34.62 27.88 17.28
C GLU A 5 35.04 26.70 16.36
N PRO A 6 36.26 26.14 16.43
CA PRO A 6 36.62 25.06 15.49
C PRO A 6 36.03 23.69 15.82
N ALA A 7 35.50 23.45 17.02
CA ALA A 7 34.89 22.18 17.42
C ALA A 7 33.43 22.06 16.93
N GLN A 8 32.67 23.15 16.99
CA GLN A 8 31.27 23.17 16.51
C GLN A 8 31.17 23.03 15.00
N GLY A 9 32.09 23.68 14.24
CA GLY A 9 32.13 23.53 12.79
C GLY A 9 32.44 22.09 12.31
N ARG A 10 33.35 21.40 13.02
CA ARG A 10 33.65 19.98 12.72
C ARG A 10 32.51 19.06 13.02
N SER A 11 31.78 19.25 14.11
CA SER A 11 30.60 18.44 14.45
C SER A 11 29.45 18.64 13.47
N ALA A 12 29.24 19.85 12.94
CA ALA A 12 28.23 20.11 11.91
C ALA A 12 28.59 19.44 10.60
N ILE A 13 29.84 19.50 10.15
CA ILE A 13 30.30 18.81 8.93
C ILE A 13 30.18 17.29 9.07
N GLU A 14 30.53 16.74 10.23
CA GLU A 14 30.37 15.30 10.50
C GLU A 14 28.89 14.87 10.44
N ALA A 15 27.98 15.65 11.03
CA ALA A 15 26.54 15.38 10.96
C ALA A 15 26.02 15.42 9.51
N ASP A 16 26.45 16.39 8.70
CA ASP A 16 26.07 16.48 7.28
C ASP A 16 26.60 15.30 6.46
N LEU A 17 27.84 14.86 6.73
CA LEU A 17 28.42 13.70 6.07
C LEU A 17 27.69 12.40 6.44
N LEU A 18 27.31 12.24 7.71
CA LEU A 18 26.54 11.09 8.18
C LEU A 18 25.11 11.09 7.56
N ALA A 19 24.47 12.25 7.47
CA ALA A 19 23.17 12.39 6.81
C ALA A 19 23.27 12.05 5.30
N THR A 20 24.31 12.55 4.63
CA THR A 20 24.58 12.24 3.21
C THR A 20 24.82 10.75 3.02
N ARG A 21 25.61 10.12 3.89
CA ARG A 21 25.85 8.68 3.87
C ARG A 21 24.54 7.90 4.03
N ALA A 22 23.69 8.25 4.99
CA ALA A 22 22.40 7.61 5.19
C ALA A 22 21.50 7.71 3.95
N GLN A 23 21.51 8.86 3.26
CA GLN A 23 20.78 9.02 1.99
C GLN A 23 21.33 8.12 0.87
N ILE A 24 22.65 7.96 0.80
CA ILE A 24 23.30 7.07 -0.17
C ILE A 24 22.92 5.62 0.15
N ASP A 25 23.00 5.19 1.39
CA ASP A 25 22.66 3.85 1.84
C ASP A 25 21.19 3.52 1.49
N ALA A 26 20.26 4.44 1.78
CA ALA A 26 18.86 4.29 1.39
C ALA A 26 18.67 4.15 -0.14
N ARG A 27 19.46 4.90 -0.95
CA ARG A 27 19.41 4.80 -2.41
C ARG A 27 19.99 3.49 -2.92
N ILE A 28 21.01 2.96 -2.27
CA ILE A 28 21.60 1.64 -2.57
C ILE A 28 20.55 0.55 -2.36
N GLU A 29 19.79 0.58 -1.27
CA GLU A 29 18.72 -0.38 -1.00
C GLU A 29 17.64 -0.34 -2.10
N VAL A 30 17.19 0.85 -2.51
CA VAL A 30 16.24 0.99 -3.62
C VAL A 30 16.80 0.38 -4.92
N LEU A 31 18.08 0.61 -5.23
CA LEU A 31 18.71 0.04 -6.41
C LEU A 31 18.87 -1.48 -6.31
N HIS A 32 19.14 -2.02 -5.14
CA HIS A 32 19.17 -3.47 -4.90
C HIS A 32 17.80 -4.09 -5.19
N HIS A 33 16.72 -3.53 -4.70
CA HIS A 33 15.36 -4.00 -4.99
C HIS A 33 15.04 -3.93 -6.50
N GLN A 34 15.40 -2.83 -7.17
CA GLN A 34 15.22 -2.71 -8.62
C GLN A 34 16.01 -3.78 -9.38
N ARG A 35 17.26 -4.05 -8.97
CA ARG A 35 18.08 -5.10 -9.58
C ARG A 35 17.45 -6.47 -9.42
N THR A 36 17.04 -6.84 -8.21
CA THR A 36 16.37 -8.12 -7.94
C THR A 36 15.16 -8.29 -8.86
N ARG A 37 14.37 -7.23 -9.01
CA ARG A 37 13.22 -7.25 -9.91
C ARG A 37 13.57 -7.45 -11.38
N ILE A 38 14.63 -6.83 -11.84
CA ILE A 38 15.15 -7.05 -13.22
C ILE A 38 15.61 -8.50 -13.38
N ASP A 39 16.30 -9.05 -12.38
CA ASP A 39 16.76 -10.44 -12.40
C ASP A 39 15.60 -11.43 -12.48
N GLU A 40 14.49 -11.18 -11.75
CA GLU A 40 13.23 -11.94 -11.82
C GLU A 40 12.60 -11.86 -13.22
N LEU A 41 12.53 -10.66 -13.81
CA LEU A 41 12.00 -10.47 -15.17
C LEU A 41 12.88 -11.19 -16.22
N VAL A 42 14.19 -11.13 -16.07
CA VAL A 42 15.14 -11.87 -16.95
C VAL A 42 14.92 -13.38 -16.81
N ALA A 43 14.73 -13.89 -15.61
CA ALA A 43 14.46 -15.31 -15.38
C ALA A 43 13.16 -15.74 -16.08
N ARG A 44 12.08 -14.93 -15.98
CA ARG A 44 10.77 -15.18 -16.65
C ARG A 44 10.89 -15.16 -18.18
N VAL A 45 11.65 -14.21 -18.75
CA VAL A 45 11.94 -14.20 -20.20
C VAL A 45 12.61 -15.49 -20.63
N ARG A 46 13.59 -15.95 -19.85
CA ARG A 46 14.35 -17.18 -20.16
C ARG A 46 13.49 -18.44 -20.04
N SER A 47 12.49 -18.45 -19.14
CA SER A 47 11.54 -19.57 -19.03
C SER A 47 10.42 -19.53 -20.08
N GLY A 48 10.34 -18.47 -20.90
CA GLY A 48 9.29 -18.30 -21.90
C GLY A 48 7.94 -17.86 -21.32
N GLU A 49 7.93 -17.41 -20.07
CA GLU A 49 6.72 -16.88 -19.43
C GLU A 49 6.38 -15.47 -19.94
N ALA A 50 5.09 -15.12 -19.94
CA ALA A 50 4.66 -13.78 -20.28
C ALA A 50 5.26 -12.75 -19.31
N LEU A 51 5.80 -11.65 -19.88
CA LEU A 51 6.31 -10.55 -19.08
C LEU A 51 5.16 -9.80 -18.42
N SER A 52 5.04 -9.96 -17.11
CA SER A 52 4.21 -9.08 -16.30
C SER A 52 5.10 -8.26 -15.37
N PRO A 53 4.88 -6.95 -15.26
CA PRO A 53 5.61 -6.11 -14.31
C PRO A 53 5.13 -6.31 -12.86
N LEU A 54 4.08 -7.11 -12.65
CA LEU A 54 3.58 -7.45 -11.32
C LEU A 54 4.38 -8.65 -10.75
N PRO A 55 4.78 -8.66 -9.46
CA PRO A 55 5.33 -9.85 -8.82
C PRO A 55 4.40 -11.06 -8.95
N ILE A 56 4.97 -12.26 -9.16
CA ILE A 56 4.18 -13.50 -9.32
C ILE A 56 3.21 -13.73 -8.16
N VAL A 57 3.63 -13.43 -6.93
CA VAL A 57 2.76 -13.55 -5.74
C VAL A 57 1.51 -12.68 -5.86
N LEU A 58 1.65 -11.47 -6.39
CA LEU A 58 0.53 -10.55 -6.62
C LEU A 58 -0.35 -11.01 -7.79
N GLU A 59 0.23 -11.54 -8.86
CA GLU A 59 -0.56 -12.11 -9.97
C GLU A 59 -1.46 -13.24 -9.45
N ARG A 60 -0.88 -14.22 -8.75
CA ARG A 60 -1.62 -15.35 -8.17
C ARG A 60 -2.67 -14.89 -7.17
N PHE A 61 -2.36 -13.87 -6.39
CA PHE A 61 -3.31 -13.29 -5.43
C PHE A 61 -4.53 -12.71 -6.16
N TYR A 62 -4.34 -11.89 -7.18
CA TYR A 62 -5.47 -11.32 -7.93
C TYR A 62 -6.24 -12.37 -8.72
N ASP A 63 -5.57 -13.33 -9.35
CA ASP A 63 -6.22 -14.46 -10.04
C ASP A 63 -7.08 -15.27 -9.07
N HIS A 64 -6.57 -15.50 -7.84
CA HIS A 64 -7.32 -16.18 -6.80
C HIS A 64 -8.54 -15.39 -6.34
N LEU A 65 -8.41 -14.08 -6.12
CA LEU A 65 -9.53 -13.21 -5.75
C LEU A 65 -10.59 -13.18 -6.87
N GLU A 66 -10.18 -13.03 -8.15
CA GLU A 66 -11.11 -13.06 -9.28
C GLU A 66 -11.88 -14.39 -9.35
N GLY A 67 -11.22 -15.50 -9.03
CA GLY A 67 -11.85 -16.84 -8.96
C GLY A 67 -12.89 -17.01 -7.85
N LEU A 68 -12.82 -16.19 -6.79
CA LEU A 68 -13.77 -16.21 -5.68
C LEU A 68 -14.97 -15.25 -5.86
N VAL A 69 -14.94 -14.44 -6.92
CA VAL A 69 -16.00 -13.43 -7.17
C VAL A 69 -17.29 -14.10 -7.65
N GLU A 70 -18.38 -13.88 -6.91
CA GLU A 70 -19.73 -14.31 -7.29
C GLU A 70 -20.47 -13.22 -8.06
N ASP A 71 -20.31 -11.95 -7.69
CA ASP A 71 -20.92 -10.80 -8.36
C ASP A 71 -19.97 -10.22 -9.43
N PRO A 72 -20.26 -10.37 -10.73
CA PRO A 72 -19.41 -9.85 -11.79
C PRO A 72 -19.13 -8.35 -11.73
N ALA A 73 -19.98 -7.58 -11.05
CA ALA A 73 -19.77 -6.14 -10.86
C ALA A 73 -18.59 -5.82 -9.92
N THR A 74 -18.10 -6.80 -9.17
CA THR A 74 -16.91 -6.68 -8.31
C THR A 74 -15.60 -6.71 -9.12
N LEU A 75 -15.55 -7.44 -10.23
CA LEU A 75 -14.34 -7.62 -11.04
C LEU A 75 -13.66 -6.31 -11.46
N PRO A 76 -14.39 -5.28 -11.95
CA PRO A 76 -13.76 -4.00 -12.30
C PRO A 76 -13.09 -3.28 -11.12
N ILE A 77 -13.56 -3.49 -9.90
CA ILE A 77 -12.95 -2.91 -8.70
C ILE A 77 -11.63 -3.61 -8.40
N ILE A 78 -11.62 -4.95 -8.38
CA ILE A 78 -10.40 -5.75 -8.19
C ILE A 78 -9.35 -5.38 -9.26
N ARG A 79 -9.77 -5.28 -10.53
CA ARG A 79 -8.87 -4.90 -11.63
C ARG A 79 -8.39 -3.44 -11.54
N THR A 80 -9.17 -2.56 -10.94
CA THR A 80 -8.73 -1.18 -10.67
C THR A 80 -7.65 -1.18 -9.59
N ASP A 81 -7.86 -1.94 -8.52
CA ASP A 81 -6.86 -2.12 -7.46
C ASP A 81 -5.57 -2.74 -8.01
N GLN A 82 -5.67 -3.82 -8.77
CA GLN A 82 -4.53 -4.46 -9.45
C GLN A 82 -3.74 -3.46 -10.30
N ARG A 83 -4.42 -2.59 -11.07
CA ARG A 83 -3.76 -1.55 -11.88
C ARG A 83 -3.04 -0.51 -11.03
N MET A 84 -3.60 -0.15 -9.87
CA MET A 84 -2.92 0.77 -8.95
C MET A 84 -1.66 0.13 -8.35
N VAL A 85 -1.76 -1.13 -7.91
CA VAL A 85 -0.62 -1.89 -7.40
C VAL A 85 0.43 -2.10 -8.49
N LEU A 86 0.02 -2.36 -9.73
CA LEU A 86 0.91 -2.44 -10.89
C LEU A 86 1.67 -1.11 -11.10
N ALA A 87 1.00 0.03 -11.01
CA ALA A 87 1.65 1.34 -11.14
C ALA A 87 2.68 1.58 -10.02
N LEU A 88 2.41 1.10 -8.80
CA LEU A 88 3.38 1.14 -7.69
C LEU A 88 4.56 0.18 -7.95
N ALA A 89 4.29 -1.02 -8.48
CA ALA A 89 5.33 -2.00 -8.83
C ALA A 89 6.29 -1.45 -9.89
N ILE A 90 5.77 -0.87 -10.97
CA ILE A 90 6.59 -0.24 -12.03
C ILE A 90 7.43 0.92 -11.45
N SER A 91 6.91 1.62 -10.45
CA SER A 91 7.63 2.71 -9.78
C SER A 91 8.68 2.22 -8.75
N GLY A 92 8.81 0.91 -8.53
CA GLY A 92 9.70 0.34 -7.50
C GLY A 92 9.26 0.63 -6.07
N LEU A 93 7.98 0.86 -5.85
CA LEU A 93 7.40 1.26 -4.55
C LEU A 93 6.71 0.12 -3.81
N ILE A 94 6.78 -1.10 -4.33
CA ILE A 94 6.27 -2.29 -3.64
C ILE A 94 7.31 -2.74 -2.61
N PRO A 95 6.97 -2.79 -1.31
CA PRO A 95 7.89 -3.28 -0.29
C PRO A 95 8.11 -4.79 -0.43
N ALA A 96 9.31 -5.27 -0.07
CA ALA A 96 9.66 -6.68 -0.15
C ALA A 96 8.77 -7.55 0.75
N SER A 97 8.34 -7.00 1.88
CA SER A 97 7.44 -7.66 2.85
C SER A 97 5.98 -7.80 2.38
N LEU A 98 5.60 -7.19 1.25
CA LEU A 98 4.24 -7.38 0.70
C LEU A 98 4.00 -8.83 0.26
N GLY A 99 5.01 -9.50 -0.32
CA GLY A 99 4.91 -10.91 -0.68
C GLY A 99 4.56 -11.80 0.53
N PRO A 100 5.40 -11.82 1.58
CA PRO A 100 5.12 -12.53 2.82
C PRO A 100 3.78 -12.16 3.48
N PHE A 101 3.35 -10.90 3.41
CA PHE A 101 2.04 -10.49 3.90
C PHE A 101 0.91 -11.20 3.14
N ILE A 102 0.96 -11.18 1.80
CA ILE A 102 -0.06 -11.81 0.96
C ILE A 102 -0.08 -13.34 1.12
N GLU A 103 1.10 -13.97 1.16
CA GLU A 103 1.23 -15.42 1.36
C GLU A 103 0.75 -15.87 2.75
N GLY A 104 0.75 -14.97 3.72
CA GLY A 104 0.24 -15.21 5.07
C GLY A 104 -1.28 -15.10 5.21
N LEU A 105 -1.98 -14.57 4.21
CA LEU A 105 -3.44 -14.44 4.24
C LEU A 105 -4.12 -15.81 4.19
N SER A 106 -5.08 -16.01 5.07
CA SER A 106 -5.90 -17.23 5.10
C SER A 106 -6.99 -17.21 4.02
N ASP A 107 -7.60 -18.36 3.72
CA ASP A 107 -8.77 -18.46 2.85
C ASP A 107 -9.95 -17.60 3.37
N GLU A 108 -10.06 -17.42 4.68
CA GLU A 108 -11.06 -16.52 5.28
C GLU A 108 -10.75 -15.07 4.96
N ASP A 109 -9.46 -14.67 4.99
CA ASP A 109 -9.03 -13.31 4.63
C ASP A 109 -9.29 -13.05 3.15
N HIS A 110 -8.99 -13.99 2.25
CA HIS A 110 -9.30 -13.85 0.83
C HIS A 110 -10.80 -13.66 0.58
N ARG A 111 -11.66 -14.45 1.24
CA ARG A 111 -13.12 -14.26 1.14
C ARG A 111 -13.57 -12.91 1.74
N ALA A 112 -12.94 -12.48 2.83
CA ALA A 112 -13.22 -11.17 3.41
C ALA A 112 -12.84 -10.04 2.46
N LEU A 113 -11.68 -10.12 1.81
CA LEU A 113 -11.25 -9.15 0.80
C LEU A 113 -12.22 -9.09 -0.39
N VAL A 114 -12.69 -10.25 -0.91
CA VAL A 114 -13.72 -10.25 -1.98
C VAL A 114 -15.02 -9.59 -1.52
N ARG A 115 -15.48 -9.87 -0.29
CA ARG A 115 -16.66 -9.17 0.27
C ARG A 115 -16.43 -7.66 0.38
N MET A 116 -15.24 -7.23 0.77
CA MET A 116 -14.87 -5.82 0.82
C MET A 116 -14.90 -5.19 -0.57
N PHE A 117 -14.30 -5.81 -1.59
CA PHE A 117 -14.37 -5.33 -2.97
C PHE A 117 -15.81 -5.28 -3.50
N THR A 118 -16.66 -6.26 -3.13
CA THR A 118 -18.09 -6.25 -3.46
C THR A 118 -18.84 -5.11 -2.79
N ALA A 119 -18.60 -4.88 -1.50
CA ALA A 119 -19.15 -3.73 -0.78
C ALA A 119 -18.69 -2.42 -1.42
N PHE A 120 -17.41 -2.31 -1.75
CA PHE A 120 -16.84 -1.13 -2.40
C PHE A 120 -17.44 -0.85 -3.78
N ALA A 121 -17.76 -1.92 -4.55
CA ALA A 121 -18.47 -1.80 -5.83
C ALA A 121 -19.88 -1.20 -5.64
N LYS A 122 -20.59 -1.57 -4.57
CA LYS A 122 -21.94 -1.07 -4.26
C LYS A 122 -21.95 0.43 -3.94
N LEU A 123 -20.82 1.01 -3.53
CA LEU A 123 -20.67 2.44 -3.26
C LEU A 123 -20.48 3.27 -4.54
N ASP A 124 -20.29 2.64 -5.71
CA ASP A 124 -20.20 3.31 -7.00
C ASP A 124 -21.61 3.69 -7.50
N ARG A 125 -21.96 4.96 -7.37
CA ARG A 125 -23.28 5.48 -7.80
C ARG A 125 -23.49 5.41 -9.31
N ASN A 126 -22.42 5.46 -10.09
CA ASN A 126 -22.51 5.34 -11.55
C ASN A 126 -22.80 3.90 -11.97
N ARG A 127 -22.34 2.93 -11.19
CA ARG A 127 -22.59 1.50 -11.45
C ARG A 127 -23.97 1.04 -10.96
N TYR A 128 -24.42 1.61 -9.84
CA TYR A 128 -25.69 1.27 -9.22
C TYR A 128 -26.55 2.54 -9.00
N PRO A 129 -27.00 3.22 -10.06
CA PRO A 129 -27.75 4.47 -9.94
C PRO A 129 -29.08 4.24 -9.20
N GLY A 130 -29.23 4.87 -8.06
CA GLY A 130 -30.47 4.79 -7.25
C GLY A 130 -30.77 3.43 -6.60
N ALA A 131 -29.84 2.45 -6.71
CA ALA A 131 -30.06 1.10 -6.17
C ALA A 131 -30.02 1.03 -4.64
N TYR A 132 -29.35 1.99 -3.98
CA TYR A 132 -29.17 2.03 -2.54
C TYR A 132 -29.55 3.41 -1.97
N SER A 133 -30.34 3.41 -0.90
CA SER A 133 -30.60 4.60 -0.09
C SER A 133 -29.34 5.04 0.65
N ASP A 134 -29.35 6.26 1.20
CA ASP A 134 -28.21 6.74 2.00
C ASP A 134 -28.00 5.88 3.26
N GLU A 135 -29.08 5.40 3.88
CA GLU A 135 -29.00 4.49 5.03
C GLU A 135 -28.40 3.13 4.69
N GLU A 136 -28.72 2.59 3.51
CA GLU A 136 -28.13 1.34 3.03
C GLU A 136 -26.65 1.52 2.70
N ARG A 137 -26.27 2.67 2.15
CA ARG A 137 -24.86 3.00 1.88
C ARG A 137 -24.06 3.11 3.18
N GLU A 138 -24.61 3.74 4.22
CA GLU A 138 -23.97 3.79 5.53
C GLU A 138 -23.72 2.39 6.08
N ARG A 139 -24.69 1.48 6.01
CA ARG A 139 -24.49 0.08 6.42
C ARG A 139 -23.39 -0.63 5.62
N VAL A 140 -23.35 -0.40 4.30
CA VAL A 140 -22.29 -0.96 3.44
C VAL A 140 -20.92 -0.44 3.87
N ILE A 141 -20.79 0.86 4.19
CA ILE A 141 -19.54 1.45 4.70
C ILE A 141 -19.16 0.81 6.04
N GLU A 142 -20.09 0.73 7.00
CA GLU A 142 -19.83 0.12 8.31
C GLU A 142 -19.38 -1.35 8.19
N ASP A 143 -20.04 -2.13 7.34
CA ASP A 143 -19.71 -3.54 7.13
C ASP A 143 -18.34 -3.71 6.45
N PHE A 144 -17.99 -2.81 5.50
CA PHE A 144 -16.68 -2.75 4.90
C PHE A 144 -15.61 -2.48 5.97
N GLU A 145 -15.78 -1.41 6.75
CA GLU A 145 -14.81 -0.99 7.78
C GLU A 145 -14.59 -2.06 8.85
N LYS A 146 -15.65 -2.78 9.24
CA LYS A 146 -15.54 -3.92 10.16
C LYS A 146 -14.74 -5.07 9.57
N ALA A 147 -15.02 -5.43 8.30
CA ALA A 147 -14.35 -6.52 7.62
C ALA A 147 -12.87 -6.20 7.39
N GLU A 148 -12.56 -4.98 6.92
CA GLU A 148 -11.20 -4.50 6.70
C GLU A 148 -10.36 -4.53 7.97
N TRP A 149 -10.92 -3.98 9.06
CA TRP A 149 -10.25 -3.98 10.35
C TRP A 149 -10.02 -5.39 10.90
N ALA A 150 -10.97 -6.29 10.71
CA ALA A 150 -10.82 -7.68 11.13
C ALA A 150 -9.67 -8.41 10.38
N VAL A 151 -9.49 -8.14 9.08
CA VAL A 151 -8.35 -8.67 8.31
C VAL A 151 -7.04 -8.09 8.84
N LEU A 152 -6.98 -6.78 9.08
CA LEU A 152 -5.80 -6.11 9.64
C LEU A 152 -5.43 -6.65 11.02
N GLU A 153 -6.40 -6.86 11.90
CA GLU A 153 -6.17 -7.40 13.25
C GLU A 153 -5.62 -8.84 13.20
N ARG A 154 -6.18 -9.71 12.37
CA ARG A 154 -5.67 -11.07 12.21
C ARG A 154 -4.24 -11.11 11.66
N ASN A 155 -3.89 -10.14 10.83
CA ASN A 155 -2.59 -10.06 10.16
C ASN A 155 -1.73 -8.89 10.68
N ARG A 156 -1.99 -8.40 11.90
CA ARG A 156 -1.40 -7.17 12.47
C ARG A 156 0.12 -7.16 12.40
N SER A 157 0.78 -8.23 12.79
CA SER A 157 2.25 -8.29 12.83
C SER A 157 2.88 -8.18 11.45
N THR A 158 2.30 -8.86 10.45
CA THR A 158 2.78 -8.83 9.06
C THR A 158 2.42 -7.51 8.37
N ALA A 159 1.26 -6.93 8.68
CA ALA A 159 0.87 -5.61 8.20
C ALA A 159 1.79 -4.51 8.76
N LEU A 160 2.15 -4.56 10.05
CA LEU A 160 3.12 -3.66 10.65
C LEU A 160 4.52 -3.83 10.04
N ALA A 161 4.96 -5.07 9.80
CA ALA A 161 6.23 -5.32 9.13
C ALA A 161 6.24 -4.71 7.72
N MET A 162 5.16 -4.87 6.96
CA MET A 162 4.99 -4.26 5.64
C MET A 162 5.05 -2.72 5.69
N LEU A 163 4.37 -2.10 6.66
CA LEU A 163 4.41 -0.63 6.81
C LEU A 163 5.81 -0.14 7.21
N ARG A 164 6.53 -0.85 8.08
CA ARG A 164 7.90 -0.51 8.45
C ARG A 164 8.89 -0.61 7.30
N ASP A 165 8.64 -1.51 6.36
CA ASP A 165 9.46 -1.72 5.16
C ASP A 165 9.21 -0.64 4.07
N LEU A 166 8.16 0.17 4.19
CA LEU A 166 7.93 1.29 3.30
C LEU A 166 9.00 2.37 3.46
N PRO A 167 9.38 3.05 2.37
CA PRO A 167 10.38 4.11 2.45
C PRO A 167 9.94 5.24 3.38
N SER A 168 10.89 5.77 4.16
CA SER A 168 10.70 6.89 5.09
C SER A 168 11.21 8.21 4.50
N GLY A 169 10.85 9.34 5.12
CA GLY A 169 11.33 10.66 4.73
C GLY A 169 10.83 11.12 3.36
N GLY A 170 11.66 11.83 2.59
CA GLY A 170 11.31 12.38 1.28
C GLY A 170 10.77 11.34 0.29
N PRO A 171 11.40 10.16 0.12
CA PRO A 171 10.86 9.07 -0.70
C PRO A 171 9.50 8.55 -0.20
N GLY A 172 9.33 8.42 1.12
CA GLY A 172 8.07 8.02 1.73
C GLY A 172 6.95 9.02 1.46
N HIS A 173 7.21 10.29 1.62
CA HIS A 173 6.24 11.34 1.32
C HIS A 173 5.80 11.34 -0.17
N LEU A 174 6.74 11.08 -1.10
CA LEU A 174 6.41 10.92 -2.52
C LEU A 174 5.55 9.69 -2.78
N LEU A 175 5.82 8.56 -2.09
CA LEU A 175 5.00 7.36 -2.16
C LEU A 175 3.57 7.65 -1.73
N TRP A 176 3.38 8.24 -0.55
CA TRP A 176 2.04 8.55 -0.03
C TRP A 176 1.28 9.53 -0.91
N LYS A 177 1.95 10.54 -1.49
CA LYS A 177 1.35 11.42 -2.50
C LYS A 177 0.90 10.66 -3.75
N ARG A 178 1.67 9.67 -4.21
CA ARG A 178 1.31 8.84 -5.36
C ARG A 178 0.13 7.93 -5.04
N VAL A 179 0.16 7.23 -3.89
CA VAL A 179 -0.95 6.39 -3.44
C VAL A 179 -2.24 7.20 -3.34
N ALA A 180 -2.20 8.36 -2.68
CA ALA A 180 -3.36 9.24 -2.56
C ALA A 180 -3.88 9.74 -3.94
N ARG A 181 -2.98 10.01 -4.90
CA ARG A 181 -3.38 10.39 -6.26
C ARG A 181 -4.01 9.22 -7.00
N LEU A 182 -3.42 8.03 -6.95
CA LEU A 182 -3.94 6.83 -7.60
C LEU A 182 -5.31 6.44 -7.04
N SER A 183 -5.48 6.51 -5.72
CA SER A 183 -6.78 6.24 -5.07
C SER A 183 -7.87 7.21 -5.54
N LYS A 184 -7.54 8.51 -5.69
CA LYS A 184 -8.50 9.51 -6.20
C LYS A 184 -8.88 9.28 -7.66
N ILE A 185 -7.97 8.74 -8.48
CA ILE A 185 -8.23 8.42 -9.90
C ILE A 185 -8.98 7.11 -10.01
N GLY A 186 -8.57 6.09 -9.26
CA GLY A 186 -9.16 4.76 -9.29
C GLY A 186 -10.57 4.71 -8.68
N TYR A 187 -10.80 5.52 -7.66
CA TYR A 187 -12.04 5.56 -6.87
C TYR A 187 -12.59 7.00 -6.80
N PRO A 188 -13.25 7.48 -7.85
CA PRO A 188 -13.73 8.87 -7.92
C PRO A 188 -14.97 9.14 -7.03
N GLU A 189 -15.70 8.11 -6.64
CA GLU A 189 -16.95 8.24 -5.88
C GLU A 189 -16.72 8.74 -4.44
N PRO A 190 -17.54 9.69 -3.94
CA PRO A 190 -17.39 10.25 -2.59
C PRO A 190 -17.44 9.20 -1.48
N ASP A 191 -18.35 8.23 -1.58
CA ASP A 191 -18.53 7.18 -0.56
C ASP A 191 -17.33 6.25 -0.51
N GLN A 192 -16.75 5.90 -1.67
CA GLN A 192 -15.51 5.11 -1.76
C GLN A 192 -14.32 5.86 -1.14
N ARG A 193 -14.19 7.16 -1.40
CA ARG A 193 -13.13 7.98 -0.79
C ARG A 193 -13.30 8.07 0.72
N ARG A 194 -14.54 8.20 1.19
CA ARG A 194 -14.82 8.26 2.62
C ARG A 194 -14.35 6.99 3.36
N VAL A 195 -14.55 5.81 2.78
CA VAL A 195 -14.05 4.55 3.31
C VAL A 195 -12.53 4.58 3.44
N ILE A 196 -11.81 5.00 2.37
CA ILE A 196 -10.34 5.10 2.38
C ILE A 196 -9.87 6.11 3.44
N ASP A 197 -10.52 7.28 3.54
CA ASP A 197 -10.16 8.31 4.52
C ASP A 197 -10.45 7.83 5.96
N ASN A 198 -11.49 7.02 6.17
CA ASN A 198 -11.82 6.42 7.47
C ASN A 198 -10.75 5.40 7.89
N LEU A 199 -10.31 4.52 6.96
CA LEU A 199 -9.22 3.60 7.22
C LEU A 199 -7.94 4.34 7.63
N VAL A 200 -7.54 5.35 6.85
CA VAL A 200 -6.32 6.14 7.15
C VAL A 200 -6.43 6.77 8.54
N ARG A 201 -7.56 7.39 8.88
CA ARG A 201 -7.77 7.98 10.22
C ARG A 201 -7.72 6.94 11.33
N ARG A 202 -8.28 5.76 11.10
CA ARG A 202 -8.28 4.67 12.08
C ARG A 202 -6.88 4.11 12.30
N LEU A 203 -6.11 3.92 11.23
CA LEU A 203 -4.71 3.50 11.31
C LEU A 203 -3.86 4.56 12.05
N GLN A 204 -4.07 5.85 11.80
CA GLN A 204 -3.36 6.93 12.49
C GLN A 204 -3.71 7.00 13.99
N ALA A 205 -4.92 6.63 14.37
CA ALA A 205 -5.37 6.60 15.77
C ALA A 205 -4.95 5.32 16.52
N ASP A 206 -4.51 4.28 15.81
CA ASP A 206 -4.10 3.01 16.40
C ASP A 206 -2.72 3.15 17.08
N PRO A 207 -2.52 2.62 18.31
CA PRO A 207 -1.30 2.82 19.08
C PRO A 207 -0.04 2.18 18.46
N GLU A 208 -0.18 1.21 17.56
CA GLU A 208 0.96 0.56 16.90
C GLU A 208 1.14 1.02 15.45
N PHE A 209 0.05 1.19 14.69
CA PHE A 209 0.10 1.67 13.30
C PHE A 209 0.40 3.17 13.23
N GLY A 210 -0.18 3.98 14.12
CA GLY A 210 -0.05 5.43 14.11
C GLY A 210 1.40 5.91 14.11
N PRO A 211 2.24 5.53 15.09
CA PRO A 211 3.65 5.94 15.13
C PRO A 211 4.44 5.51 13.89
N VAL A 212 4.17 4.32 13.34
CA VAL A 212 4.83 3.85 12.10
C VAL A 212 4.43 4.72 10.91
N LEU A 213 3.15 5.06 10.78
CA LEU A 213 2.66 5.93 9.71
C LEU A 213 3.20 7.35 9.81
N GLU A 214 3.30 7.93 11.01
CA GLU A 214 3.89 9.25 11.23
C GLU A 214 5.35 9.29 10.79
N GLU A 215 6.15 8.29 11.18
CA GLU A 215 7.54 8.15 10.73
C GLU A 215 7.65 8.10 9.20
N LYS A 216 6.73 7.36 8.53
CA LYS A 216 6.75 7.16 7.08
C LYS A 216 6.22 8.37 6.30
N THR A 217 5.26 9.09 6.83
CA THR A 217 4.63 10.25 6.14
C THR A 217 5.35 11.57 6.39
N GLY A 218 6.24 11.64 7.39
CA GLY A 218 7.02 12.86 7.71
C GLY A 218 6.11 14.02 8.15
N LYS A 219 5.06 13.72 8.91
CA LYS A 219 4.33 14.78 9.63
C LYS A 219 5.17 15.20 10.85
N ASP A 220 5.92 16.28 10.67
CA ASP A 220 6.40 17.12 11.77
C ASP A 220 5.23 17.88 12.39
#